data_67b588f6723d0f769b3aacf28478be12
#
_entry.id   67b588f6723d0f769b3aacf28478be12
#
_cell.length_a   1.000
_cell.length_b   1.000
_cell.length_c   1.000
_cell.angle_alpha   90.00
_cell.angle_beta   90.00
_cell.angle_gamma   90.00
#
_symmetry.space_group_name_H-M   'P 1'
#
loop_
_entity.id
_entity.type
_entity.pdbx_description
1 polymer ?
#
loop_
_entity_poly.entity_id
_entity_poly.type
_entity_poly.pdbx_seq_one_letter_code
_entity_poly.pdbx_strand_id
1 'polypeptide(L)'
;MPKAIFITIVLLAAASSALAMSTSDCFDCHSDDSLTKVVRGSEISLFVDEGVFGQSVHGDLDCTDCHEELADLEDEHEEELKPVQCSNCHDDPAGEMEAADHPTGCSDCHGKHDILPRSDSRSSSYDLNVPGTCCNCHSQQETPDVCVQYESGMHGIVLLRSGMIFSAVCNDCHGSHDIRGADDPDSMVARSNINATCATCHKGVVEIYKESIHGQIFADSPEDAPVCTSCHSAHETERAMDDTFLITVVKRCSSCHEEMGYTFSKNYHGQVTGMGYTRAAQCPDCHGAHDILSTDDPASMAHPDNLVTTCGKCHPGANRNFTLYMPHADYHDAEQYPMLYYVYLSMVILLTGTFAFFGIHTLLWFIRAYLENLRNRSGGAH
;
A
#
# COMPACT_ATOMS: atom_id res chain seq x y z
N MET A 1 -54.27 -41.85 79.63
CA MET A 1 -53.24 -41.75 78.59
C MET A 1 -53.59 -40.57 77.69
N PRO A 2 -52.92 -39.40 77.83
CA PRO A 2 -53.21 -38.25 76.97
C PRO A 2 -52.46 -38.35 75.66
N LYS A 3 -53.17 -38.05 74.57
CA LYS A 3 -52.60 -37.96 73.18
C LYS A 3 -51.92 -36.58 73.05
N ALA A 4 -50.61 -36.59 72.78
CA ALA A 4 -49.86 -35.40 72.40
C ALA A 4 -50.15 -35.06 70.89
N ILE A 5 -50.57 -33.80 70.65
CA ILE A 5 -50.75 -33.22 69.33
C ILE A 5 -49.45 -32.50 69.00
N PHE A 6 -48.75 -33.04 68.00
CA PHE A 6 -47.59 -32.33 67.40
C PHE A 6 -48.10 -31.31 66.35
N ILE A 7 -47.88 -30.02 66.62
CA ILE A 7 -48.12 -28.96 65.71
C ILE A 7 -46.79 -28.75 64.96
N THR A 8 -46.77 -29.15 63.71
CA THR A 8 -45.63 -28.87 62.81
C THR A 8 -45.80 -27.46 62.22
N ILE A 9 -44.98 -26.54 62.70
CA ILE A 9 -44.89 -25.18 62.08
C ILE A 9 -44.04 -25.30 60.82
N VAL A 10 -44.66 -25.16 59.62
CA VAL A 10 -43.98 -25.00 58.37
C VAL A 10 -43.60 -23.54 58.23
N LEU A 11 -42.33 -23.23 58.44
CA LEU A 11 -41.74 -21.94 58.06
C LEU A 11 -41.63 -21.89 56.51
N LEU A 12 -42.53 -21.15 55.84
CA LEU A 12 -42.30 -20.69 54.49
C LEU A 12 -41.19 -19.63 54.57
N ALA A 13 -39.99 -20.01 54.17
CA ALA A 13 -38.98 -19.05 53.77
C ALA A 13 -39.44 -18.44 52.46
N ALA A 14 -39.93 -17.22 52.46
CA ALA A 14 -40.04 -16.40 51.25
C ALA A 14 -38.63 -16.07 50.82
N ALA A 15 -38.12 -16.79 49.81
CA ALA A 15 -36.97 -16.36 49.05
C ALA A 15 -37.42 -15.11 48.27
N SER A 16 -37.05 -13.92 48.76
CA SER A 16 -37.04 -12.72 47.93
C SER A 16 -35.98 -12.96 46.84
N SER A 17 -36.39 -13.43 45.70
CA SER A 17 -35.58 -13.29 44.49
C SER A 17 -35.49 -11.78 44.23
N ALA A 18 -34.35 -11.18 44.51
CA ALA A 18 -33.99 -9.91 43.92
C ALA A 18 -34.17 -10.09 42.41
N LEU A 19 -35.11 -9.37 41.83
CA LEU A 19 -35.29 -9.33 40.39
C LEU A 19 -34.09 -8.52 39.88
N ALA A 20 -33.11 -9.20 39.33
CA ALA A 20 -32.06 -8.53 38.57
C ALA A 20 -32.71 -7.69 37.45
N MET A 21 -32.20 -6.50 37.20
CA MET A 21 -32.68 -5.63 36.13
C MET A 21 -32.62 -6.38 34.79
N SER A 22 -33.71 -6.31 34.06
CA SER A 22 -33.76 -6.89 32.70
C SER A 22 -33.23 -5.92 31.66
N THR A 23 -32.85 -6.42 30.48
CA THR A 23 -32.45 -5.60 29.34
C THR A 23 -33.49 -4.51 29.02
N SER A 24 -34.78 -4.78 29.18
CA SER A 24 -35.84 -3.77 28.98
C SER A 24 -35.79 -2.62 30.01
N ASP A 25 -35.40 -2.88 31.23
CA ASP A 25 -35.29 -1.84 32.27
C ASP A 25 -34.12 -0.89 31.95
N CYS A 26 -33.05 -1.39 31.31
CA CYS A 26 -31.93 -0.57 30.83
C CYS A 26 -32.38 0.36 29.67
N PHE A 27 -33.18 -0.15 28.75
CA PHE A 27 -33.69 0.63 27.62
C PHE A 27 -34.69 1.71 28.05
N ASP A 28 -35.35 1.64 29.22
CA ASP A 28 -36.20 2.72 29.70
C ASP A 28 -35.45 4.06 29.78
N CYS A 29 -34.12 4.04 30.01
CA CYS A 29 -33.27 5.22 30.02
C CYS A 29 -32.36 5.30 28.80
N HIS A 30 -31.71 4.20 28.43
CA HIS A 30 -30.69 4.20 27.38
C HIS A 30 -31.25 4.28 25.94
N SER A 31 -32.56 4.22 25.72
CA SER A 31 -33.22 4.52 24.45
C SER A 31 -33.47 6.00 24.23
N ASP A 32 -33.19 6.89 25.21
CA ASP A 32 -33.27 8.33 25.08
C ASP A 32 -32.02 8.89 24.37
N ASP A 33 -32.16 9.42 23.15
CA ASP A 33 -31.08 9.97 22.32
C ASP A 33 -30.46 11.25 22.93
N SER A 34 -31.11 11.87 23.88
CA SER A 34 -30.61 13.02 24.63
C SER A 34 -29.77 12.64 25.86
N LEU A 35 -29.72 11.37 26.24
CA LEU A 35 -28.97 10.91 27.37
C LEU A 35 -27.46 10.98 27.13
N THR A 36 -26.78 11.85 27.85
CA THR A 36 -25.33 12.07 27.72
C THR A 36 -24.67 12.15 29.08
N LYS A 37 -23.35 11.89 29.12
CA LYS A 37 -22.51 12.18 30.29
C LYS A 37 -21.23 12.92 29.85
N VAL A 38 -20.64 13.69 30.77
CA VAL A 38 -19.38 14.40 30.53
C VAL A 38 -18.22 13.59 31.10
N VAL A 39 -17.32 13.12 30.23
CA VAL A 39 -16.10 12.40 30.60
C VAL A 39 -14.88 13.23 30.15
N ARG A 40 -14.03 13.59 31.09
CA ARG A 40 -12.81 14.41 30.83
C ARG A 40 -13.07 15.69 30.04
N GLY A 41 -14.26 16.29 30.19
CA GLY A 41 -14.65 17.53 29.51
C GLY A 41 -15.27 17.36 28.14
N SER A 42 -15.46 16.13 27.67
CA SER A 42 -16.18 15.81 26.43
C SER A 42 -17.54 15.17 26.78
N GLU A 43 -18.58 15.61 26.10
CA GLU A 43 -19.91 15.03 26.20
C GLU A 43 -19.96 13.72 25.39
N ILE A 44 -20.38 12.63 26.03
CA ILE A 44 -20.47 11.30 25.42
C ILE A 44 -21.94 10.87 25.47
N SER A 45 -22.51 10.44 24.35
CA SER A 45 -23.84 9.85 24.30
C SER A 45 -23.83 8.49 24.99
N LEU A 46 -24.88 8.27 25.80
CA LEU A 46 -25.18 6.99 26.45
C LEU A 46 -26.34 6.26 25.74
N PHE A 47 -26.81 6.80 24.63
CA PHE A 47 -27.87 6.22 23.83
C PHE A 47 -27.47 4.88 23.23
N VAL A 48 -28.35 3.90 23.34
CA VAL A 48 -28.25 2.59 22.69
C VAL A 48 -29.53 2.36 21.89
N ASP A 49 -29.40 2.20 20.58
CA ASP A 49 -30.52 1.87 19.71
C ASP A 49 -30.93 0.40 19.93
N GLU A 50 -32.09 0.17 20.51
CA GLU A 50 -32.64 -1.18 20.80
C GLU A 50 -32.77 -2.02 19.51
N GLY A 51 -33.18 -1.40 18.39
CA GLY A 51 -33.36 -2.10 17.13
C GLY A 51 -32.03 -2.50 16.49
N VAL A 52 -30.98 -1.68 16.66
CA VAL A 52 -29.63 -1.98 16.19
C VAL A 52 -28.98 -3.05 17.08
N PHE A 53 -29.09 -2.89 18.41
CA PHE A 53 -28.58 -3.89 19.35
C PHE A 53 -29.20 -5.26 19.11
N GLY A 54 -30.54 -5.34 18.96
CA GLY A 54 -31.23 -6.60 18.71
C GLY A 54 -30.89 -7.27 17.36
N GLN A 55 -30.24 -6.53 16.43
CA GLN A 55 -29.71 -7.09 15.18
C GLN A 55 -28.23 -7.44 15.26
N SER A 56 -27.54 -7.05 16.34
CA SER A 56 -26.14 -7.36 16.57
C SER A 56 -25.95 -8.87 16.81
N VAL A 57 -24.70 -9.33 16.69
CA VAL A 57 -24.34 -10.73 17.01
C VAL A 57 -24.53 -11.05 18.51
N HIS A 58 -24.68 -10.03 19.35
CA HIS A 58 -24.91 -10.11 20.78
C HIS A 58 -26.34 -9.74 21.19
N GLY A 59 -27.26 -9.56 20.22
CA GLY A 59 -28.63 -9.10 20.48
C GLY A 59 -29.49 -10.00 21.36
N ASP A 60 -29.09 -11.25 21.52
CA ASP A 60 -29.75 -12.22 22.42
C ASP A 60 -29.15 -12.23 23.85
N LEU A 61 -28.10 -11.43 24.13
CA LEU A 61 -27.47 -11.33 25.44
C LEU A 61 -28.14 -10.23 26.29
N ASP A 62 -28.07 -10.39 27.61
CA ASP A 62 -28.48 -9.34 28.55
C ASP A 62 -27.37 -8.26 28.65
N CYS A 63 -27.76 -7.02 28.96
CA CYS A 63 -26.78 -5.93 29.14
C CYS A 63 -25.73 -6.29 30.19
N THR A 64 -26.14 -6.99 31.22
CA THR A 64 -25.31 -7.43 32.37
C THR A 64 -24.34 -8.57 32.00
N ASP A 65 -24.50 -9.23 30.87
CA ASP A 65 -23.53 -10.24 30.38
C ASP A 65 -22.19 -9.58 29.99
N CYS A 66 -22.24 -8.30 29.59
CA CYS A 66 -21.07 -7.48 29.26
C CYS A 66 -20.75 -6.47 30.38
N HIS A 67 -21.76 -5.89 30.99
CA HIS A 67 -21.65 -4.93 32.10
C HIS A 67 -21.86 -5.65 33.44
N GLU A 68 -20.97 -6.61 33.73
CA GLU A 68 -21.07 -7.53 34.88
C GLU A 68 -21.27 -6.82 36.22
N GLU A 69 -20.68 -5.61 36.39
CA GLU A 69 -20.79 -4.82 37.61
C GLU A 69 -22.21 -4.28 37.88
N LEU A 70 -23.08 -4.31 36.87
CA LEU A 70 -24.46 -3.87 36.96
C LEU A 70 -25.44 -5.00 37.29
N ALA A 71 -24.97 -6.25 37.40
CA ALA A 71 -25.83 -7.42 37.63
C ALA A 71 -26.60 -7.39 38.96
N ASP A 72 -26.06 -6.72 39.95
CA ASP A 72 -26.67 -6.61 41.30
C ASP A 72 -27.38 -5.25 41.54
N LEU A 73 -27.55 -4.43 40.49
CA LEU A 73 -28.22 -3.13 40.61
C LEU A 73 -29.73 -3.27 40.71
N GLU A 74 -30.32 -2.50 41.64
CA GLU A 74 -31.78 -2.40 41.84
C GLU A 74 -32.36 -1.08 41.32
N ASP A 75 -31.52 -0.06 41.05
CA ASP A 75 -31.90 1.30 40.69
C ASP A 75 -30.89 1.97 39.74
N GLU A 76 -31.02 3.29 39.47
CA GLU A 76 -30.12 4.09 38.67
C GLU A 76 -28.67 4.01 39.16
N HIS A 77 -27.72 4.00 38.19
CA HIS A 77 -26.29 3.97 38.50
C HIS A 77 -25.60 5.28 38.06
N GLU A 78 -24.80 5.85 38.95
CA GLU A 78 -24.01 7.06 38.66
C GLU A 78 -22.51 6.78 38.44
N GLU A 79 -22.07 5.52 38.62
CA GLU A 79 -20.66 5.17 38.62
C GLU A 79 -20.09 5.08 37.19
N GLU A 80 -18.80 5.35 37.08
CA GLU A 80 -18.04 5.14 35.86
C GLU A 80 -17.85 3.63 35.67
N LEU A 81 -18.44 3.07 34.60
CA LEU A 81 -18.35 1.64 34.30
C LEU A 81 -16.95 1.25 33.92
N LYS A 82 -16.53 0.05 34.27
CA LYS A 82 -15.29 -0.54 33.80
C LYS A 82 -15.39 -0.85 32.29
N PRO A 83 -14.27 -0.79 31.58
CA PRO A 83 -14.24 -1.26 30.19
C PRO A 83 -14.69 -2.73 30.12
N VAL A 84 -15.58 -3.03 29.16
CA VAL A 84 -16.04 -4.39 28.91
C VAL A 84 -14.85 -5.26 28.49
N GLN A 85 -14.76 -6.47 29.06
CA GLN A 85 -13.71 -7.43 28.77
C GLN A 85 -14.21 -8.48 27.77
N CYS A 86 -14.02 -8.20 26.47
CA CYS A 86 -14.44 -9.12 25.39
C CYS A 86 -13.74 -10.49 25.48
N SER A 87 -12.53 -10.52 26.06
CA SER A 87 -11.74 -11.74 26.31
C SER A 87 -12.40 -12.73 27.27
N ASN A 88 -13.42 -12.33 28.05
CA ASN A 88 -14.15 -13.28 28.90
C ASN A 88 -14.88 -14.36 28.07
N CYS A 89 -15.20 -14.07 26.81
CA CYS A 89 -15.86 -14.98 25.86
C CYS A 89 -15.07 -15.25 24.59
N HIS A 90 -14.15 -14.33 24.22
CA HIS A 90 -13.38 -14.36 22.98
C HIS A 90 -11.88 -14.54 23.26
N ASP A 91 -11.47 -15.76 23.63
CA ASP A 91 -10.09 -16.06 24.04
C ASP A 91 -9.09 -15.97 22.88
N ASP A 92 -9.42 -16.54 21.70
CA ASP A 92 -8.47 -16.63 20.57
C ASP A 92 -8.07 -15.26 20.00
N PRO A 93 -9.00 -14.35 19.64
CA PRO A 93 -8.64 -13.03 19.15
C PRO A 93 -7.90 -12.18 20.19
N ALA A 94 -8.23 -12.35 21.48
CA ALA A 94 -7.58 -11.59 22.54
C ALA A 94 -6.10 -11.98 22.71
N GLY A 95 -5.78 -13.27 22.57
CA GLY A 95 -4.40 -13.76 22.62
C GLY A 95 -3.56 -13.29 21.44
N GLU A 96 -4.13 -13.22 20.23
CA GLU A 96 -3.49 -12.67 19.04
C GLU A 96 -3.22 -11.15 19.19
N MET A 97 -4.18 -10.39 19.68
CA MET A 97 -4.05 -8.95 19.90
C MET A 97 -3.03 -8.60 21.01
N GLU A 98 -2.87 -9.45 22.04
CA GLU A 98 -1.85 -9.25 23.06
C GLU A 98 -0.44 -9.38 22.48
N ALA A 99 -0.27 -10.24 21.46
CA ALA A 99 0.98 -10.44 20.75
C ALA A 99 1.24 -9.38 19.65
N ALA A 100 0.18 -8.67 19.24
CA ALA A 100 0.26 -7.63 18.21
C ALA A 100 0.73 -6.29 18.80
N ASP A 101 1.54 -5.57 18.03
CA ASP A 101 1.97 -4.20 18.39
C ASP A 101 0.97 -3.15 17.86
N HIS A 102 -0.33 -3.39 18.10
CA HIS A 102 -1.41 -2.51 17.65
C HIS A 102 -2.27 -2.05 18.82
N PRO A 103 -2.07 -0.83 19.35
CA PRO A 103 -2.64 -0.36 20.61
C PRO A 103 -4.11 0.07 20.47
N THR A 104 -5.00 -0.83 20.08
CA THR A 104 -6.44 -0.57 19.92
C THR A 104 -7.26 -1.56 20.73
N GLY A 105 -8.49 -1.15 21.11
CA GLY A 105 -9.48 -2.03 21.72
C GLY A 105 -10.37 -2.69 20.67
N CYS A 106 -10.98 -3.81 21.02
CA CYS A 106 -11.91 -4.53 20.14
C CYS A 106 -13.00 -3.61 19.56
N SER A 107 -13.54 -2.72 20.41
CA SER A 107 -14.62 -1.79 20.04
C SER A 107 -14.20 -0.69 19.06
N ASP A 108 -12.90 -0.45 18.87
CA ASP A 108 -12.42 0.56 17.93
C ASP A 108 -12.63 0.12 16.46
N CYS A 109 -12.61 -1.20 16.25
CA CYS A 109 -12.83 -1.81 14.93
C CYS A 109 -14.24 -2.40 14.79
N HIS A 110 -14.77 -3.04 15.84
CA HIS A 110 -16.03 -3.80 15.76
C HIS A 110 -17.27 -3.02 16.18
N GLY A 111 -17.12 -1.83 16.76
CA GLY A 111 -18.23 -1.12 17.40
C GLY A 111 -18.50 -1.63 18.81
N LYS A 112 -19.65 -1.26 19.38
CA LYS A 112 -20.00 -1.57 20.78
C LYS A 112 -21.32 -2.33 20.88
N HIS A 113 -22.42 -1.65 20.68
CA HIS A 113 -23.77 -2.21 20.73
C HIS A 113 -24.31 -2.58 19.35
N ASP A 114 -23.56 -2.27 18.30
CA ASP A 114 -23.89 -2.42 16.87
C ASP A 114 -22.96 -3.43 16.14
N ILE A 115 -22.44 -4.42 16.87
CA ILE A 115 -21.53 -5.41 16.33
C ILE A 115 -22.28 -6.35 15.39
N LEU A 116 -22.17 -6.12 14.10
CA LEU A 116 -22.83 -6.90 13.05
C LEU A 116 -21.90 -7.99 12.49
N PRO A 117 -22.45 -9.11 12.00
CA PRO A 117 -21.64 -10.15 11.38
C PRO A 117 -20.93 -9.59 10.11
N ARG A 118 -19.73 -10.09 9.81
CA ARG A 118 -18.96 -9.67 8.63
C ARG A 118 -19.74 -9.76 7.31
N SER A 119 -20.75 -10.62 7.23
CA SER A 119 -21.60 -10.77 6.04
C SER A 119 -22.63 -9.64 5.87
N ASP A 120 -22.88 -8.84 6.89
CA ASP A 120 -23.82 -7.70 6.83
C ASP A 120 -23.08 -6.49 6.23
N SER A 121 -23.63 -5.89 5.19
CA SER A 121 -23.02 -4.74 4.51
C SER A 121 -22.90 -3.48 5.40
N ARG A 122 -23.54 -3.45 6.56
CA ARG A 122 -23.45 -2.38 7.55
C ARG A 122 -22.32 -2.60 8.55
N SER A 123 -21.80 -3.83 8.65
CA SER A 123 -20.72 -4.17 9.58
C SER A 123 -19.45 -3.38 9.27
N SER A 124 -18.77 -2.89 10.28
CA SER A 124 -17.45 -2.25 10.17
C SER A 124 -16.38 -3.20 9.59
N SER A 125 -16.57 -4.52 9.79
CA SER A 125 -15.70 -5.57 9.27
C SER A 125 -16.14 -6.14 7.91
N TYR A 126 -17.19 -5.59 7.29
CA TYR A 126 -17.56 -5.91 5.91
C TYR A 126 -16.51 -5.34 4.95
N ASP A 127 -16.07 -6.12 3.97
CA ASP A 127 -14.90 -5.79 3.14
C ASP A 127 -14.95 -4.37 2.53
N LEU A 128 -16.14 -3.90 2.10
CA LEU A 128 -16.29 -2.54 1.58
C LEU A 128 -16.06 -1.45 2.64
N ASN A 129 -16.27 -1.76 3.91
CA ASN A 129 -16.17 -0.81 5.03
C ASN A 129 -14.80 -0.86 5.73
N VAL A 130 -14.05 -1.97 5.59
CA VAL A 130 -12.72 -2.14 6.22
C VAL A 130 -11.77 -0.97 5.98
N PRO A 131 -11.62 -0.44 4.73
CA PRO A 131 -10.75 0.72 4.54
C PRO A 131 -11.17 1.93 5.36
N GLY A 132 -12.48 2.22 5.44
CA GLY A 132 -13.01 3.30 6.27
C GLY A 132 -12.72 3.10 7.75
N THR A 133 -12.90 1.87 8.26
CA THR A 133 -12.62 1.52 9.65
C THR A 133 -11.15 1.78 10.02
N CYS A 134 -10.21 1.33 9.20
CA CYS A 134 -8.78 1.57 9.41
C CYS A 134 -8.43 3.06 9.28
N CYS A 135 -9.01 3.72 8.28
CA CYS A 135 -8.73 5.12 7.97
C CYS A 135 -9.26 6.12 9.00
N ASN A 136 -10.16 5.72 9.88
CA ASN A 136 -10.56 6.56 11.02
C ASN A 136 -9.37 6.99 11.89
N CYS A 137 -8.32 6.16 11.95
CA CYS A 137 -7.10 6.46 12.69
C CYS A 137 -5.90 6.74 11.77
N HIS A 138 -5.76 6.01 10.65
CA HIS A 138 -4.57 6.05 9.79
C HIS A 138 -4.57 7.20 8.77
N SER A 139 -5.70 7.86 8.49
CA SER A 139 -5.77 8.95 7.50
C SER A 139 -5.05 10.24 7.88
N GLN A 140 -4.59 10.39 9.14
CA GLN A 140 -4.02 11.65 9.63
C GLN A 140 -2.59 11.52 10.16
N GLN A 141 -2.02 10.32 10.17
CA GLN A 141 -0.76 10.05 10.88
C GLN A 141 0.46 10.02 9.99
N GLU A 142 0.30 9.84 8.68
CA GLU A 142 1.42 9.64 7.77
C GLU A 142 1.38 10.59 6.57
N THR A 143 2.57 10.96 6.09
CA THR A 143 2.72 11.73 4.85
C THR A 143 3.68 10.96 3.93
N PRO A 144 3.22 10.41 2.81
CA PRO A 144 1.86 10.54 2.24
C PRO A 144 0.82 9.65 2.95
N ASP A 145 -0.44 10.12 2.97
CA ASP A 145 -1.59 9.46 3.59
C ASP A 145 -1.86 8.09 2.92
N VAL A 146 -1.72 7.01 3.68
CA VAL A 146 -1.87 5.62 3.20
C VAL A 146 -3.28 5.33 2.71
N CYS A 147 -4.29 5.99 3.28
CA CYS A 147 -5.68 5.84 2.87
C CYS A 147 -5.92 6.42 1.48
N VAL A 148 -5.40 7.62 1.23
CA VAL A 148 -5.45 8.25 -0.10
C VAL A 148 -4.70 7.42 -1.14
N GLN A 149 -3.54 6.87 -0.76
CA GLN A 149 -2.79 5.96 -1.64
C GLN A 149 -3.58 4.69 -1.97
N TYR A 150 -4.19 4.06 -0.97
CA TYR A 150 -5.00 2.86 -1.19
C TYR A 150 -6.22 3.17 -2.08
N GLU A 151 -6.94 4.25 -1.82
CA GLU A 151 -8.12 4.66 -2.61
C GLU A 151 -7.78 4.97 -4.08
N SER A 152 -6.57 5.47 -4.34
CA SER A 152 -6.06 5.74 -5.70
C SER A 152 -5.39 4.51 -6.34
N GLY A 153 -5.01 3.52 -5.55
CA GLY A 153 -4.43 2.26 -6.00
C GLY A 153 -5.47 1.31 -6.62
N MET A 154 -4.99 0.32 -7.37
CA MET A 154 -5.88 -0.61 -8.08
C MET A 154 -6.81 -1.39 -7.15
N HIS A 155 -6.33 -1.83 -5.99
CA HIS A 155 -7.18 -2.55 -5.04
C HIS A 155 -8.32 -1.65 -4.53
N GLY A 156 -8.02 -0.43 -4.13
CA GLY A 156 -9.03 0.53 -3.68
C GLY A 156 -10.00 0.95 -4.80
N ILE A 157 -9.51 1.20 -6.01
CA ILE A 157 -10.36 1.53 -7.18
C ILE A 157 -11.33 0.39 -7.47
N VAL A 158 -10.86 -0.85 -7.49
CA VAL A 158 -11.67 -2.02 -7.79
C VAL A 158 -12.71 -2.27 -6.68
N LEU A 159 -12.32 -2.09 -5.42
CA LEU A 159 -13.23 -2.20 -4.29
C LEU A 159 -14.26 -1.06 -4.30
N LEU A 160 -13.79 0.18 -4.17
CA LEU A 160 -14.64 1.32 -3.83
C LEU A 160 -15.43 1.88 -5.03
N ARG A 161 -14.87 1.80 -6.25
CA ARG A 161 -15.54 2.33 -7.44
C ARG A 161 -16.30 1.28 -8.23
N SER A 162 -15.86 0.01 -8.17
CA SER A 162 -16.50 -1.07 -8.91
C SER A 162 -17.34 -1.99 -8.00
N GLY A 163 -17.26 -1.83 -6.67
CA GLY A 163 -17.99 -2.64 -5.70
C GLY A 163 -17.56 -4.11 -5.66
N MET A 164 -16.34 -4.41 -6.12
CA MET A 164 -15.83 -5.79 -6.15
C MET A 164 -15.23 -6.14 -4.79
N ILE A 165 -16.03 -6.74 -3.93
CA ILE A 165 -15.67 -7.13 -2.55
C ILE A 165 -14.54 -8.18 -2.45
N PHE A 166 -14.11 -8.78 -3.57
CA PHE A 166 -12.96 -9.68 -3.62
C PHE A 166 -11.63 -8.96 -3.84
N SER A 167 -11.64 -7.63 -3.95
CA SER A 167 -10.41 -6.84 -4.00
C SER A 167 -9.77 -6.82 -2.62
N ALA A 168 -8.43 -6.86 -2.58
CA ALA A 168 -7.71 -6.84 -1.30
C ALA A 168 -8.02 -5.58 -0.50
N VAL A 169 -8.29 -5.75 0.79
CA VAL A 169 -8.48 -4.71 1.79
C VAL A 169 -7.33 -4.71 2.80
N CYS A 170 -7.30 -3.75 3.71
CA CYS A 170 -6.15 -3.54 4.60
C CYS A 170 -5.73 -4.82 5.35
N ASN A 171 -6.68 -5.51 5.92
CA ASN A 171 -6.40 -6.72 6.71
C ASN A 171 -6.03 -7.96 5.88
N ASP A 172 -6.24 -7.98 4.56
CA ASP A 172 -5.76 -9.07 3.71
C ASP A 172 -4.22 -9.06 3.59
N CYS A 173 -3.61 -7.88 3.82
CA CYS A 173 -2.16 -7.73 3.78
C CYS A 173 -1.55 -7.60 5.18
N HIS A 174 -2.23 -6.94 6.11
CA HIS A 174 -1.71 -6.62 7.43
C HIS A 174 -2.14 -7.56 8.54
N GLY A 175 -3.07 -8.49 8.28
CA GLY A 175 -3.73 -9.27 9.31
C GLY A 175 -4.91 -8.51 9.94
N SER A 176 -5.61 -9.16 10.87
CA SER A 176 -6.80 -8.61 11.55
C SER A 176 -6.54 -8.37 13.03
N HIS A 177 -6.26 -9.45 13.77
CA HIS A 177 -6.01 -9.40 15.20
C HIS A 177 -4.52 -9.48 15.55
N ASP A 178 -3.70 -9.90 14.61
CA ASP A 178 -2.24 -10.08 14.67
C ASP A 178 -1.49 -9.02 13.84
N ILE A 179 -2.02 -7.80 13.77
CA ILE A 179 -1.40 -6.69 13.01
C ILE A 179 -0.05 -6.35 13.63
N ARG A 180 1.02 -6.53 12.84
CA ARG A 180 2.41 -6.32 13.26
C ARG A 180 3.12 -5.32 12.37
N GLY A 181 4.11 -4.64 12.92
CA GLY A 181 4.99 -3.75 12.16
C GLY A 181 5.76 -4.48 11.06
N ALA A 182 6.14 -3.77 10.01
CA ALA A 182 6.87 -4.35 8.88
C ALA A 182 8.28 -4.89 9.27
N ASP A 183 8.81 -4.43 10.42
CA ASP A 183 10.11 -4.87 10.96
C ASP A 183 10.00 -6.17 11.77
N ASP A 184 8.79 -6.59 12.14
CA ASP A 184 8.56 -7.87 12.80
C ASP A 184 8.64 -9.00 11.76
N PRO A 185 9.51 -10.01 11.92
CA PRO A 185 9.66 -11.10 10.96
C PRO A 185 8.39 -11.96 10.82
N ASP A 186 7.50 -11.95 11.82
CA ASP A 186 6.22 -12.67 11.77
C ASP A 186 5.10 -11.84 11.10
N SER A 187 5.35 -10.58 10.78
CA SER A 187 4.40 -9.73 10.05
C SER A 187 4.14 -10.24 8.64
N MET A 188 2.89 -10.24 8.21
CA MET A 188 2.52 -10.55 6.80
C MET A 188 3.14 -9.57 5.81
N VAL A 189 3.47 -8.35 6.25
CA VAL A 189 4.11 -7.30 5.43
C VAL A 189 5.62 -7.18 5.68
N ALA A 190 6.21 -8.05 6.49
CA ALA A 190 7.67 -8.17 6.56
C ALA A 190 8.23 -8.49 5.18
N ARG A 191 9.40 -7.92 4.84
CA ARG A 191 10.01 -8.08 3.51
C ARG A 191 10.09 -9.55 3.06
N SER A 192 10.46 -10.45 3.97
CA SER A 192 10.52 -11.91 3.70
C SER A 192 9.17 -12.54 3.37
N ASN A 193 8.07 -11.94 3.82
CA ASN A 193 6.73 -12.50 3.73
C ASN A 193 5.88 -11.87 2.62
N ILE A 194 6.26 -10.69 2.09
CA ILE A 194 5.48 -9.94 1.07
C ILE A 194 5.09 -10.83 -0.11
N ASN A 195 6.03 -11.60 -0.65
CA ASN A 195 5.75 -12.45 -1.81
C ASN A 195 4.71 -13.55 -1.49
N ALA A 196 4.74 -14.09 -0.27
CA ALA A 196 3.76 -15.07 0.19
C ALA A 196 2.38 -14.43 0.41
N THR A 197 2.34 -13.24 0.99
CA THR A 197 1.12 -12.45 1.18
C THR A 197 0.45 -12.14 -0.15
N CYS A 198 1.19 -11.63 -1.13
CA CYS A 198 0.66 -11.40 -2.48
C CYS A 198 0.19 -12.69 -3.16
N ALA A 199 0.86 -13.84 -2.90
CA ALA A 199 0.51 -15.14 -3.48
C ALA A 199 -0.86 -15.68 -3.04
N THR A 200 -1.44 -15.18 -1.96
CA THR A 200 -2.79 -15.58 -1.52
C THR A 200 -3.82 -15.38 -2.63
N CYS A 201 -3.69 -14.28 -3.40
CA CYS A 201 -4.55 -13.97 -4.55
C CYS A 201 -3.80 -14.04 -5.89
N HIS A 202 -2.53 -13.61 -5.96
CA HIS A 202 -1.72 -13.53 -7.19
C HIS A 202 -0.80 -14.74 -7.40
N LYS A 203 -1.29 -15.94 -7.10
CA LYS A 203 -0.50 -17.18 -7.11
C LYS A 203 0.24 -17.41 -8.43
N GLY A 204 -0.44 -17.22 -9.57
CA GLY A 204 0.16 -17.48 -10.89
C GLY A 204 1.36 -16.59 -11.20
N VAL A 205 1.28 -15.30 -10.82
CA VAL A 205 2.38 -14.35 -11.01
C VAL A 205 3.56 -14.68 -10.10
N VAL A 206 3.28 -15.07 -8.86
CA VAL A 206 4.34 -15.44 -7.91
C VAL A 206 5.08 -16.69 -8.34
N GLU A 207 4.40 -17.69 -8.93
CA GLU A 207 5.08 -18.87 -9.49
C GLU A 207 6.02 -18.48 -10.65
N ILE A 208 5.61 -17.56 -11.54
CA ILE A 208 6.47 -17.05 -12.61
C ILE A 208 7.67 -16.28 -12.00
N TYR A 209 7.42 -15.44 -10.99
CA TYR A 209 8.49 -14.69 -10.31
C TYR A 209 9.53 -15.61 -9.69
N LYS A 210 9.13 -16.73 -9.06
CA LYS A 210 10.06 -17.68 -8.44
C LYS A 210 11.06 -18.26 -9.44
N GLU A 211 10.67 -18.46 -10.70
CA GLU A 211 11.55 -18.96 -11.76
C GLU A 211 12.48 -17.88 -12.32
N SER A 212 12.21 -16.59 -12.03
CA SER A 212 13.03 -15.47 -12.49
C SER A 212 14.36 -15.40 -11.73
N ILE A 213 15.34 -14.66 -12.28
CA ILE A 213 16.60 -14.40 -11.58
C ILE A 213 16.39 -13.70 -10.24
N HIS A 214 15.41 -12.80 -10.15
CA HIS A 214 15.07 -12.12 -8.90
C HIS A 214 14.47 -13.09 -7.88
N GLY A 215 13.60 -14.00 -8.31
CA GLY A 215 13.02 -15.01 -7.45
C GLY A 215 14.03 -16.04 -6.95
N GLN A 216 14.99 -16.41 -7.79
CA GLN A 216 16.11 -17.28 -7.41
C GLN A 216 17.01 -16.61 -6.37
N ILE A 217 17.36 -15.33 -6.55
CA ILE A 217 18.12 -14.57 -5.55
C ILE A 217 17.31 -14.45 -4.26
N PHE A 218 16.01 -14.20 -4.33
CA PHE A 218 15.14 -14.12 -3.16
C PHE A 218 15.13 -15.42 -2.36
N ALA A 219 15.14 -16.56 -3.02
CA ALA A 219 15.16 -17.87 -2.36
C ALA A 219 16.45 -18.09 -1.55
N ASP A 220 17.59 -17.56 -2.02
CA ASP A 220 18.88 -17.68 -1.37
C ASP A 220 19.14 -16.54 -0.35
N SER A 221 18.73 -15.32 -0.68
CA SER A 221 18.96 -14.09 0.09
C SER A 221 17.78 -13.13 -0.06
N PRO A 222 16.72 -13.26 0.75
CA PRO A 222 15.51 -12.40 0.63
C PRO A 222 15.81 -10.89 0.72
N GLU A 223 16.85 -10.49 1.43
CA GLU A 223 17.21 -9.07 1.59
C GLU A 223 17.80 -8.45 0.32
N ASP A 224 18.44 -9.25 -0.52
CA ASP A 224 19.17 -8.78 -1.69
C ASP A 224 18.30 -8.70 -2.96
N ALA A 225 17.15 -9.38 -2.99
CA ALA A 225 16.25 -9.42 -4.14
C ALA A 225 15.07 -8.44 -4.01
N PRO A 226 14.55 -7.88 -5.11
CA PRO A 226 13.32 -7.12 -5.07
C PRO A 226 12.14 -8.03 -4.72
N VAL A 227 11.19 -7.52 -3.94
CA VAL A 227 9.88 -8.14 -3.66
C VAL A 227 8.79 -7.44 -4.47
N CYS A 228 7.56 -7.95 -4.43
CA CYS A 228 6.45 -7.40 -5.23
C CYS A 228 6.31 -5.89 -5.07
N THR A 229 6.39 -5.38 -3.83
CA THR A 229 6.26 -3.94 -3.51
C THR A 229 7.46 -3.10 -3.95
N SER A 230 8.58 -3.70 -4.28
CA SER A 230 9.74 -2.97 -4.84
C SER A 230 9.46 -2.45 -6.25
N CYS A 231 8.56 -3.11 -6.98
CA CYS A 231 8.17 -2.74 -8.34
C CYS A 231 6.77 -2.10 -8.41
N HIS A 232 5.83 -2.53 -7.56
CA HIS A 232 4.43 -2.17 -7.65
C HIS A 232 3.93 -1.18 -6.59
N SER A 233 4.77 -0.70 -5.69
CA SER A 233 4.39 0.01 -4.47
C SER A 233 3.39 -0.79 -3.60
N ALA A 234 3.27 -0.43 -2.32
CA ALA A 234 2.44 -1.16 -1.38
C ALA A 234 0.96 -0.72 -1.43
N HIS A 235 0.70 0.54 -1.15
CA HIS A 235 -0.66 1.06 -1.03
C HIS A 235 -1.20 1.63 -2.34
N GLU A 236 -0.40 2.39 -3.07
CA GLU A 236 -0.74 2.93 -4.38
C GLU A 236 -0.31 1.97 -5.49
N THR A 237 -0.90 0.76 -5.49
CA THR A 237 -0.63 -0.24 -6.54
C THR A 237 -1.16 0.25 -7.87
N GLU A 238 -0.25 0.65 -8.76
CA GLU A 238 -0.60 1.18 -10.07
C GLU A 238 -0.96 0.06 -11.05
N ARG A 239 -1.79 0.39 -12.01
CA ARG A 239 -2.09 -0.51 -13.12
C ARG A 239 -0.87 -0.60 -14.05
N ALA A 240 -0.35 -1.82 -14.23
CA ALA A 240 0.90 -2.08 -14.97
C ALA A 240 0.95 -1.56 -16.42
N MET A 241 -0.18 -1.22 -17.01
CA MET A 241 -0.27 -0.71 -18.40
C MET A 241 -0.64 0.77 -18.47
N ASP A 242 -0.77 1.45 -17.34
CA ASP A 242 -1.07 2.89 -17.34
C ASP A 242 0.22 3.70 -17.60
N ASP A 243 0.06 4.84 -18.25
CA ASP A 243 1.17 5.73 -18.57
C ASP A 243 1.97 6.15 -17.34
N THR A 244 1.31 6.29 -16.18
CA THR A 244 1.95 6.62 -14.90
C THR A 244 2.94 5.52 -14.49
N PHE A 245 2.52 4.26 -14.52
CA PHE A 245 3.40 3.12 -14.23
C PHE A 245 4.55 3.04 -15.24
N LEU A 246 4.23 3.16 -16.53
CA LEU A 246 5.22 3.08 -17.61
C LEU A 246 6.29 4.19 -17.54
N ILE A 247 5.92 5.40 -17.11
CA ILE A 247 6.89 6.49 -16.89
C ILE A 247 7.81 6.17 -15.70
N THR A 248 7.32 5.49 -14.69
CA THR A 248 8.04 5.24 -13.42
C THR A 248 8.84 3.94 -13.44
N VAL A 249 8.49 2.95 -14.29
CA VAL A 249 9.13 1.63 -14.28
C VAL A 249 10.65 1.68 -14.50
N VAL A 250 11.13 2.55 -15.37
CA VAL A 250 12.58 2.72 -15.61
C VAL A 250 13.29 3.19 -14.34
N LYS A 251 12.68 4.12 -13.58
CA LYS A 251 13.24 4.61 -12.31
C LYS A 251 13.30 3.49 -11.27
N ARG A 252 12.27 2.65 -11.20
CA ARG A 252 12.20 1.51 -10.28
C ARG A 252 13.30 0.49 -10.58
N CYS A 253 13.49 0.13 -11.83
CA CYS A 253 14.61 -0.72 -12.22
C CYS A 253 15.96 -0.07 -11.91
N SER A 254 16.12 1.21 -12.24
CA SER A 254 17.35 1.98 -12.04
C SER A 254 17.71 2.22 -10.58
N SER A 255 16.77 2.07 -9.63
CA SER A 255 17.08 2.23 -8.19
C SER A 255 18.05 1.17 -7.66
N CYS A 256 18.11 0.00 -8.32
CA CYS A 256 19.07 -1.06 -8.04
C CYS A 256 20.07 -1.25 -9.19
N HIS A 257 19.66 -1.03 -10.45
CA HIS A 257 20.45 -1.19 -11.64
C HIS A 257 20.89 0.18 -12.19
N GLU A 258 21.63 0.96 -11.39
CA GLU A 258 21.99 2.37 -11.68
C GLU A 258 22.72 2.52 -13.01
N GLU A 259 23.74 1.70 -13.27
CA GLU A 259 24.55 1.76 -14.50
C GLU A 259 23.68 1.45 -15.73
N MET A 260 22.82 0.42 -15.65
CA MET A 260 21.94 0.05 -16.75
C MET A 260 20.87 1.13 -16.99
N GLY A 261 20.35 1.74 -15.93
CA GLY A 261 19.45 2.89 -16.02
C GLY A 261 20.11 4.11 -16.66
N TYR A 262 21.37 4.40 -16.29
CA TYR A 262 22.15 5.49 -16.88
C TYR A 262 22.37 5.27 -18.38
N THR A 263 22.89 4.11 -18.78
CA THR A 263 23.16 3.80 -20.20
C THR A 263 21.87 3.75 -21.03
N PHE A 264 20.77 3.20 -20.46
CA PHE A 264 19.45 3.26 -21.09
C PHE A 264 19.01 4.71 -21.33
N SER A 265 19.19 5.61 -20.36
CA SER A 265 18.80 7.02 -20.51
C SER A 265 19.54 7.74 -21.65
N LYS A 266 20.69 7.22 -22.09
CA LYS A 266 21.50 7.78 -23.20
C LYS A 266 21.14 7.21 -24.56
N ASN A 267 20.46 6.05 -24.62
CA ASN A 267 20.02 5.48 -25.87
C ASN A 267 18.71 6.14 -26.36
N TYR A 268 18.31 5.83 -27.61
CA TYR A 268 17.12 6.43 -28.22
C TYR A 268 15.84 6.12 -27.46
N HIS A 269 15.63 4.86 -27.04
CA HIS A 269 14.44 4.45 -26.28
C HIS A 269 14.33 5.23 -24.98
N GLY A 270 15.42 5.30 -24.21
CA GLY A 270 15.46 6.00 -22.94
C GLY A 270 15.25 7.50 -23.06
N GLN A 271 15.83 8.14 -24.10
CA GLN A 271 15.60 9.56 -24.35
C GLN A 271 14.14 9.87 -24.67
N VAL A 272 13.51 9.06 -25.51
CA VAL A 272 12.11 9.23 -25.90
C VAL A 272 11.17 8.93 -24.73
N THR A 273 11.46 7.90 -23.94
CA THR A 273 10.74 7.60 -22.68
C THR A 273 10.89 8.75 -21.69
N GLY A 274 12.09 9.30 -21.54
CA GLY A 274 12.36 10.46 -20.67
C GLY A 274 11.59 11.72 -21.07
N MET A 275 11.15 11.82 -22.33
CA MET A 275 10.25 12.88 -22.82
C MET A 275 8.76 12.55 -22.62
N GLY A 276 8.43 11.44 -21.96
CA GLY A 276 7.05 11.04 -21.64
C GLY A 276 6.36 10.17 -22.72
N TYR A 277 7.10 9.65 -23.70
CA TYR A 277 6.51 8.75 -24.69
C TYR A 277 6.55 7.30 -24.21
N THR A 278 5.43 6.82 -23.71
CA THR A 278 5.28 5.52 -23.02
C THR A 278 5.25 4.30 -23.96
N ARG A 279 5.17 4.51 -25.29
CA ARG A 279 5.21 3.43 -26.28
C ARG A 279 6.63 3.10 -26.78
N ALA A 280 7.66 3.84 -26.32
CA ALA A 280 9.03 3.45 -26.55
C ALA A 280 9.36 2.22 -25.70
N ALA A 281 10.25 1.35 -26.20
CA ALA A 281 10.67 0.19 -25.44
C ALA A 281 11.31 0.59 -24.11
N GLN A 282 10.93 -0.09 -23.05
CA GLN A 282 11.41 0.09 -21.69
C GLN A 282 12.09 -1.21 -21.20
N CYS A 283 12.60 -1.22 -19.97
CA CYS A 283 13.32 -2.37 -19.43
C CYS A 283 12.54 -3.69 -19.59
N PRO A 284 11.25 -3.79 -19.19
CA PRO A 284 10.51 -5.04 -19.28
C PRO A 284 10.21 -5.50 -20.72
N ASP A 285 10.22 -4.61 -21.72
CA ASP A 285 9.97 -4.99 -23.11
C ASP A 285 11.09 -5.86 -23.70
N CYS A 286 12.30 -5.74 -23.14
CA CYS A 286 13.46 -6.51 -23.54
C CYS A 286 13.82 -7.62 -22.56
N HIS A 287 13.62 -7.40 -21.26
CA HIS A 287 14.06 -8.30 -20.21
C HIS A 287 12.94 -9.16 -19.60
N GLY A 288 11.67 -8.88 -19.89
CA GLY A 288 10.54 -9.45 -19.16
C GLY A 288 10.19 -8.65 -17.92
N ALA A 289 9.11 -9.01 -17.27
CA ALA A 289 8.63 -8.34 -16.06
C ALA A 289 8.73 -9.23 -14.82
N HIS A 290 7.97 -10.33 -14.81
CA HIS A 290 7.99 -11.31 -13.73
C HIS A 290 8.87 -12.53 -14.05
N ASP A 291 9.20 -12.72 -15.31
CA ASP A 291 9.95 -13.81 -15.91
C ASP A 291 11.37 -13.40 -16.33
N ILE A 292 11.96 -12.43 -15.63
CA ILE A 292 13.30 -11.89 -15.95
C ILE A 292 14.35 -12.98 -15.76
N LEU A 293 15.08 -13.32 -16.83
CA LEU A 293 16.17 -14.28 -16.81
C LEU A 293 17.51 -13.58 -17.09
N SER A 294 18.62 -14.21 -16.67
CA SER A 294 19.95 -13.76 -17.05
C SER A 294 20.07 -13.65 -18.57
N THR A 295 20.83 -12.70 -19.06
CA THR A 295 21.09 -12.55 -20.51
C THR A 295 21.86 -13.73 -21.12
N ASP A 296 22.51 -14.53 -20.28
CA ASP A 296 23.21 -15.75 -20.69
C ASP A 296 22.28 -16.98 -20.75
N ASP A 297 21.05 -16.87 -20.21
CA ASP A 297 20.07 -17.93 -20.27
C ASP A 297 19.45 -17.99 -21.68
N PRO A 298 19.51 -19.15 -22.38
CA PRO A 298 18.91 -19.30 -23.71
C PRO A 298 17.42 -19.01 -23.77
N ALA A 299 16.70 -19.08 -22.67
CA ALA A 299 15.27 -18.75 -22.58
C ALA A 299 15.01 -17.25 -22.40
N SER A 300 16.03 -16.46 -22.03
CA SER A 300 15.91 -15.01 -21.84
C SER A 300 15.51 -14.29 -23.12
N MET A 301 14.57 -13.37 -23.05
CA MET A 301 14.23 -12.48 -24.18
C MET A 301 15.43 -11.62 -24.64
N ALA A 302 16.36 -11.32 -23.72
CA ALA A 302 17.57 -10.55 -23.98
C ALA A 302 18.78 -11.41 -24.40
N HIS A 303 18.62 -12.76 -24.47
CA HIS A 303 19.67 -13.62 -25.00
C HIS A 303 19.95 -13.31 -26.48
N PRO A 304 21.24 -13.29 -26.92
CA PRO A 304 21.62 -12.92 -28.31
C PRO A 304 20.84 -13.64 -29.40
N ASP A 305 20.49 -14.91 -29.22
CA ASP A 305 19.73 -15.69 -30.19
C ASP A 305 18.25 -15.30 -30.26
N ASN A 306 17.70 -14.67 -29.23
CA ASN A 306 16.30 -14.26 -29.14
C ASN A 306 16.06 -12.80 -29.54
N LEU A 307 17.14 -11.97 -29.64
CA LEU A 307 17.02 -10.54 -29.90
C LEU A 307 16.26 -10.20 -31.19
N VAL A 308 16.39 -11.01 -32.25
CA VAL A 308 15.62 -10.79 -33.48
C VAL A 308 14.13 -10.82 -33.22
N THR A 309 13.67 -11.78 -32.43
CA THR A 309 12.27 -11.91 -32.03
C THR A 309 11.86 -10.78 -31.09
N THR A 310 12.68 -10.46 -30.10
CA THR A 310 12.42 -9.42 -29.09
C THR A 310 12.34 -8.04 -29.74
N CYS A 311 13.32 -7.66 -30.54
CA CYS A 311 13.28 -6.39 -31.27
C CYS A 311 12.16 -6.35 -32.32
N GLY A 312 11.86 -7.51 -32.92
CA GLY A 312 10.82 -7.68 -33.94
C GLY A 312 9.41 -7.39 -33.47
N LYS A 313 9.14 -7.44 -32.15
CA LYS A 313 7.84 -7.06 -31.56
C LYS A 313 7.43 -5.63 -31.91
N CYS A 314 8.41 -4.72 -31.98
CA CYS A 314 8.20 -3.30 -32.29
C CYS A 314 8.82 -2.86 -33.63
N HIS A 315 9.87 -3.57 -34.11
CA HIS A 315 10.60 -3.26 -35.35
C HIS A 315 10.34 -4.32 -36.40
N PRO A 316 9.29 -4.18 -37.24
CA PRO A 316 9.03 -5.13 -38.33
C PRO A 316 10.25 -5.24 -39.27
N GLY A 317 10.73 -6.47 -39.50
CA GLY A 317 11.91 -6.72 -40.32
C GLY A 317 13.24 -6.66 -39.57
N ALA A 318 13.22 -6.62 -38.23
CA ALA A 318 14.42 -6.80 -37.41
C ALA A 318 15.16 -8.10 -37.86
N ASN A 319 16.47 -8.02 -37.96
CA ASN A 319 17.33 -9.13 -38.38
C ASN A 319 18.64 -9.10 -37.57
N ARG A 320 19.54 -10.06 -37.79
CA ARG A 320 20.81 -10.14 -37.05
C ARG A 320 21.67 -8.86 -37.13
N ASN A 321 21.65 -8.14 -38.23
CA ASN A 321 22.39 -6.87 -38.28
C ASN A 321 21.75 -5.77 -37.45
N PHE A 322 20.41 -5.76 -37.37
CA PHE A 322 19.68 -4.84 -36.51
C PHE A 322 19.98 -5.09 -35.03
N THR A 323 20.12 -6.35 -34.61
CA THR A 323 20.39 -6.74 -33.21
C THR A 323 21.85 -6.55 -32.79
N LEU A 324 22.74 -6.07 -33.66
CA LEU A 324 24.09 -5.62 -33.28
C LEU A 324 24.08 -4.29 -32.50
N TYR A 325 22.94 -3.60 -32.47
CA TYR A 325 22.76 -2.44 -31.62
C TYR A 325 22.93 -2.82 -30.13
N MET A 326 23.74 -2.05 -29.41
CA MET A 326 24.07 -2.26 -28.01
C MET A 326 23.29 -1.24 -27.14
N PRO A 327 22.16 -1.60 -26.55
CA PRO A 327 21.30 -0.65 -25.83
C PRO A 327 21.92 -0.09 -24.55
N HIS A 328 22.92 -0.76 -24.00
CA HIS A 328 23.64 -0.37 -22.78
C HIS A 328 25.09 0.06 -23.03
N ALA A 329 25.44 0.41 -24.27
CA ALA A 329 26.79 0.91 -24.55
C ALA A 329 26.98 2.32 -23.96
N ASP A 330 28.10 2.52 -23.26
CA ASP A 330 28.51 3.83 -22.78
C ASP A 330 29.61 4.42 -23.70
N TYR A 331 29.28 5.51 -24.38
CA TYR A 331 30.23 6.22 -25.23
C TYR A 331 31.28 7.02 -24.43
N HIS A 332 31.22 7.04 -23.10
CA HIS A 332 32.26 7.59 -22.24
C HIS A 332 33.25 6.51 -21.77
N ASP A 333 32.93 5.25 -21.92
CA ASP A 333 33.83 4.14 -21.58
C ASP A 333 34.78 3.82 -22.73
N ALA A 334 36.02 4.30 -22.61
CA ALA A 334 37.07 4.07 -23.60
C ALA A 334 37.66 2.65 -23.57
N GLU A 335 37.47 1.93 -22.43
CA GLU A 335 38.04 0.57 -22.29
C GLU A 335 37.11 -0.46 -22.94
N GLN A 336 35.83 -0.41 -22.62
CA GLN A 336 34.85 -1.36 -23.14
C GLN A 336 34.35 -1.01 -24.55
N TYR A 337 34.22 0.31 -24.86
CA TYR A 337 33.68 0.80 -26.14
C TYR A 337 34.62 1.81 -26.84
N PRO A 338 35.91 1.45 -27.13
CA PRO A 338 36.89 2.41 -27.61
C PRO A 338 36.48 3.10 -28.93
N MET A 339 35.87 2.38 -29.87
CA MET A 339 35.41 2.96 -31.12
C MET A 339 34.33 4.02 -30.90
N LEU A 340 33.36 3.74 -30.04
CA LEU A 340 32.26 4.64 -29.70
C LEU A 340 32.79 5.91 -29.03
N TYR A 341 33.72 5.74 -28.07
CA TYR A 341 34.37 6.83 -27.35
C TYR A 341 35.11 7.78 -28.29
N TYR A 342 35.97 7.26 -29.21
CA TYR A 342 36.73 8.12 -30.10
C TYR A 342 35.85 8.83 -31.16
N VAL A 343 34.78 8.17 -31.63
CA VAL A 343 33.79 8.82 -32.50
C VAL A 343 33.11 9.96 -31.76
N TYR A 344 32.64 9.72 -30.54
CA TYR A 344 32.04 10.75 -29.69
C TYR A 344 33.02 11.93 -29.47
N LEU A 345 34.25 11.64 -29.05
CA LEU A 345 35.27 12.67 -28.81
C LEU A 345 35.55 13.51 -30.08
N SER A 346 35.68 12.86 -31.25
CA SER A 346 35.91 13.55 -32.51
C SER A 346 34.75 14.48 -32.87
N MET A 347 33.51 14.05 -32.64
CA MET A 347 32.32 14.87 -32.88
C MET A 347 32.24 16.06 -31.92
N VAL A 348 32.58 15.88 -30.65
CA VAL A 348 32.64 16.98 -29.65
C VAL A 348 33.69 18.00 -30.02
N ILE A 349 34.90 17.55 -30.43
CA ILE A 349 35.99 18.45 -30.89
C ILE A 349 35.55 19.21 -32.12
N LEU A 350 34.97 18.55 -33.11
CA LEU A 350 34.50 19.20 -34.35
C LEU A 350 33.43 20.25 -34.05
N LEU A 351 32.43 19.89 -33.22
CA LEU A 351 31.33 20.78 -32.86
C LEU A 351 31.83 22.00 -32.10
N THR A 352 32.62 21.76 -31.04
CA THR A 352 33.18 22.83 -30.19
C THR A 352 34.11 23.73 -30.99
N GLY A 353 35.00 23.15 -31.84
CA GLY A 353 35.90 23.90 -32.70
C GLY A 353 35.15 24.77 -33.70
N THR A 354 34.08 24.26 -34.29
CA THR A 354 33.24 25.01 -35.23
C THR A 354 32.57 26.19 -34.54
N PHE A 355 31.92 25.97 -33.41
CA PHE A 355 31.26 27.06 -32.66
C PHE A 355 32.26 28.08 -32.11
N ALA A 356 33.41 27.64 -31.62
CA ALA A 356 34.47 28.52 -31.16
C ALA A 356 35.00 29.42 -32.30
N PHE A 357 35.28 28.81 -33.46
CA PHE A 357 35.75 29.56 -34.64
C PHE A 357 34.73 30.65 -35.06
N PHE A 358 33.49 30.27 -35.28
CA PHE A 358 32.46 31.24 -35.68
C PHE A 358 32.09 32.22 -34.59
N GLY A 359 32.14 31.82 -33.33
CA GLY A 359 31.94 32.72 -32.19
C GLY A 359 33.01 33.81 -32.10
N ILE A 360 34.30 33.41 -32.22
CA ILE A 360 35.43 34.32 -32.25
C ILE A 360 35.32 35.25 -33.45
N HIS A 361 35.04 34.72 -34.64
CA HIS A 361 34.87 35.50 -35.84
C HIS A 361 33.74 36.54 -35.70
N THR A 362 32.61 36.17 -35.18
CA THR A 362 31.47 37.07 -34.97
C THR A 362 31.82 38.15 -33.94
N LEU A 363 32.52 37.82 -32.85
CA LEU A 363 32.97 38.76 -31.86
C LEU A 363 33.95 39.80 -32.47
N LEU A 364 34.94 39.33 -33.22
CA LEU A 364 35.90 40.24 -33.87
C LEU A 364 35.22 41.15 -34.91
N TRP A 365 34.25 40.61 -35.66
CA TRP A 365 33.46 41.41 -36.58
C TRP A 365 32.63 42.47 -35.84
N PHE A 366 32.00 42.10 -34.73
CA PHE A 366 31.23 43.02 -33.93
C PHE A 366 32.09 44.15 -33.35
N ILE A 367 33.27 43.83 -32.79
CA ILE A 367 34.22 44.81 -32.28
C ILE A 367 34.64 45.76 -33.37
N ARG A 368 34.99 45.27 -34.56
CA ARG A 368 35.35 46.08 -35.72
C ARG A 368 34.21 47.02 -36.11
N ALA A 369 33.03 46.52 -36.31
CA ALA A 369 31.83 47.30 -36.65
C ALA A 369 31.51 48.38 -35.59
N TYR A 370 31.69 48.08 -34.34
CA TYR A 370 31.49 49.01 -33.23
C TYR A 370 32.54 50.15 -33.26
N LEU A 371 33.81 49.80 -33.46
CA LEU A 371 34.91 50.81 -33.56
C LEU A 371 34.75 51.70 -34.80
N GLU A 372 34.34 51.12 -35.94
CA GLU A 372 34.05 51.91 -37.17
C GLU A 372 32.86 52.86 -36.92
N ASN A 373 31.81 52.43 -36.22
CA ASN A 373 30.68 53.30 -35.86
C ASN A 373 31.09 54.45 -34.92
N LEU A 374 31.93 54.18 -33.93
CA LEU A 374 32.48 55.22 -33.05
C LEU A 374 33.33 56.23 -33.83
N ARG A 375 34.20 55.75 -34.75
CA ARG A 375 35.02 56.61 -35.58
C ARG A 375 34.16 57.52 -36.48
N ASN A 376 33.13 56.98 -37.11
CA ASN A 376 32.23 57.76 -37.96
C ASN A 376 31.40 58.80 -37.18
N ARG A 377 31.07 58.51 -35.90
CA ARG A 377 30.42 59.50 -35.04
C ARG A 377 31.35 60.63 -34.57
N SER A 378 32.63 60.34 -34.41
CA SER A 378 33.63 61.36 -34.01
C SER A 378 34.19 62.18 -35.21
N GLY A 379 34.08 61.63 -36.45
CA GLY A 379 34.55 62.37 -37.66
C GLY A 379 33.48 63.23 -38.33
N GLY A 380 32.22 63.23 -37.86
CA GLY A 380 31.13 64.05 -38.39
C GLY A 380 30.91 65.38 -37.66
N ALA A 381 31.86 65.81 -36.82
CA ALA A 381 31.76 67.03 -36.04
C ALA A 381 32.77 68.14 -36.57
N HIS A 382 32.82 68.28 -37.89
CA HIS A 382 33.50 69.44 -38.50
C HIS A 382 32.57 70.10 -39.52
#